data_e94cdc0ea0d540cc768abd05874b7374
#
_entry.id   e94cdc0ea0d540cc768abd05874b7374
#
_cell.length_a   1.000
_cell.length_b   1.000
_cell.length_c   1.000
_cell.angle_alpha   90.00
_cell.angle_beta   90.00
_cell.angle_gamma   90.00
#
_symmetry.space_group_name_H-M   'P 1'
#
loop_
_entity.id
_entity.type
_entity.pdbx_description
1 polymer ?
#
loop_
_entity_poly.entity_id
_entity_poly.type
_entity_poly.pdbx_seq_one_letter_code
_entity_poly.pdbx_strand_id
1 'polypeptide(L)'
;TTDRTHDNAVSLMASLGVTSVEIPIAKSVTQHFEDIGHDISVHDVTYENGQARERTQILMDYANKVNGMVIGTGDLSELALGWATYNGDHMSMYGVNASIPKTLIRHLVSYVASNDVDENSRTTLLDIIDTPISPELIPADENGNIKQKTEDLVGPYILHDFFLYNYLRFGFAPSRLLLMAEKAFDGSNPDAGTFDRDTILHWMH
;
A
#
# COMPACT_ATOMS: atom_id res chain seq x y z
N THR A 1 -1.32 12.10 4.71
CA THR A 1 -1.89 11.06 5.60
C THR A 1 -3.17 11.62 6.21
N THR A 2 -4.22 10.82 6.29
CA THR A 2 -5.44 11.20 7.02
C THR A 2 -5.22 11.06 8.53
N ASP A 3 -6.02 11.75 9.35
CA ASP A 3 -5.93 11.65 10.82
C ASP A 3 -6.10 10.19 11.28
N ARG A 4 -7.05 9.45 10.67
CA ARG A 4 -7.26 8.02 10.96
C ARG A 4 -6.00 7.17 10.73
N THR A 5 -5.32 7.35 9.60
CA THR A 5 -4.09 6.60 9.29
C THR A 5 -2.96 6.96 10.25
N HIS A 6 -2.82 8.24 10.59
CA HIS A 6 -1.84 8.73 11.55
C HIS A 6 -2.08 8.14 12.95
N ASP A 7 -3.31 8.26 13.46
CA ASP A 7 -3.66 7.81 14.80
C ASP A 7 -3.52 6.29 14.95
N ASN A 8 -3.90 5.53 13.93
CA ASN A 8 -3.69 4.09 13.88
C ASN A 8 -2.19 3.73 13.92
N ALA A 9 -1.35 4.44 13.16
CA ALA A 9 0.08 4.20 13.17
C ALA A 9 0.70 4.48 14.54
N VAL A 10 0.36 5.61 15.16
CA VAL A 10 0.85 5.99 16.51
C VAL A 10 0.39 4.97 17.56
N SER A 11 -0.90 4.59 17.54
CA SER A 11 -1.47 3.61 18.45
C SER A 11 -0.81 2.25 18.32
N LEU A 12 -0.60 1.76 17.09
CA LEU A 12 0.06 0.48 16.83
C LEU A 12 1.52 0.49 17.30
N MET A 13 2.27 1.55 16.98
CA MET A 13 3.66 1.68 17.44
C MET A 13 3.77 1.65 18.97
N ALA A 14 2.86 2.35 19.65
CA ALA A 14 2.81 2.34 21.12
C ALA A 14 2.50 0.94 21.67
N SER A 15 1.53 0.24 21.09
CA SER A 15 1.14 -1.12 21.49
C SER A 15 2.28 -2.13 21.30
N LEU A 16 3.05 -1.98 20.22
CA LEU A 16 4.20 -2.84 19.92
C LEU A 16 5.45 -2.47 20.73
N GLY A 17 5.42 -1.39 21.51
CA GLY A 17 6.56 -0.94 22.33
C GLY A 17 7.78 -0.52 21.52
N VAL A 18 7.60 -0.10 20.27
CA VAL A 18 8.68 0.39 19.42
C VAL A 18 8.93 1.88 19.63
N THR A 19 10.16 2.33 19.40
CA THR A 19 10.49 3.76 19.46
C THR A 19 9.85 4.48 18.28
N SER A 20 8.96 5.44 18.57
CA SER A 20 8.32 6.27 17.57
C SER A 20 9.03 7.61 17.47
N VAL A 21 9.33 8.04 16.23
CA VAL A 21 9.91 9.36 15.94
C VAL A 21 9.12 9.98 14.79
N GLU A 22 8.52 11.15 15.04
CA GLU A 22 7.79 11.88 14.02
C GLU A 22 8.68 13.01 13.46
N ILE A 23 8.85 13.03 12.14
CA ILE A 23 9.65 14.02 11.41
C ILE A 23 8.77 14.70 10.37
N PRO A 24 8.38 15.97 10.58
CA PRO A 24 7.58 16.72 9.62
C PRO A 24 8.36 17.03 8.34
N ILE A 25 7.82 16.66 7.18
CA ILE A 25 8.43 16.89 5.86
C ILE A 25 7.99 18.21 5.19
N ALA A 26 6.96 18.87 5.71
CA ALA A 26 6.30 19.99 5.04
C ALA A 26 7.27 21.11 4.62
N LYS A 27 8.24 21.48 5.47
CA LYS A 27 9.18 22.56 5.17
C LYS A 27 10.13 22.20 4.02
N SER A 28 10.68 20.99 4.04
CA SER A 28 11.61 20.51 3.01
C SER A 28 10.90 20.40 1.66
N VAL A 29 9.69 19.82 1.65
CA VAL A 29 8.88 19.66 0.45
C VAL A 29 8.47 21.02 -0.12
N THR A 30 8.05 21.99 0.72
CA THR A 30 7.72 23.34 0.26
C THR A 30 8.93 24.01 -0.39
N GLN A 31 10.10 23.96 0.26
CA GLN A 31 11.32 24.52 -0.30
C GLN A 31 11.71 23.87 -1.62
N HIS A 32 11.62 22.53 -1.68
CA HIS A 32 11.90 21.79 -2.91
C HIS A 32 10.98 22.22 -4.07
N PHE A 33 9.69 22.40 -3.81
CA PHE A 33 8.75 22.85 -4.85
C PHE A 33 9.01 24.28 -5.30
N GLU A 34 9.37 25.18 -4.36
CA GLU A 34 9.81 26.53 -4.72
C GLU A 34 11.05 26.50 -5.62
N ASP A 35 12.06 25.69 -5.29
CA ASP A 35 13.31 25.58 -6.04
C ASP A 35 13.12 25.08 -7.46
N ILE A 36 12.17 24.14 -7.68
CA ILE A 36 11.85 23.63 -9.03
C ILE A 36 10.75 24.42 -9.75
N GLY A 37 10.18 25.45 -9.10
CA GLY A 37 9.10 26.27 -9.65
C GLY A 37 7.75 25.57 -9.76
N HIS A 38 7.50 24.56 -8.92
CA HIS A 38 6.22 23.85 -8.87
C HIS A 38 5.25 24.56 -7.90
N ASP A 39 4.01 24.80 -8.38
CA ASP A 39 2.97 25.37 -7.53
C ASP A 39 2.42 24.29 -6.57
N ILE A 40 2.63 24.46 -5.28
CA ILE A 40 2.21 23.53 -4.23
C ILE A 40 0.68 23.30 -4.19
N SER A 41 -0.12 24.20 -4.77
CA SER A 41 -1.58 24.03 -4.89
C SER A 41 -1.99 23.04 -5.97
N VAL A 42 -1.07 22.67 -6.87
CA VAL A 42 -1.28 21.70 -7.95
C VAL A 42 -0.92 20.31 -7.45
N HIS A 43 -1.94 19.51 -7.13
CA HIS A 43 -1.80 18.17 -6.60
C HIS A 43 -1.69 17.13 -7.72
N ASP A 44 -0.61 17.20 -8.48
CA ASP A 44 -0.28 16.31 -9.58
C ASP A 44 0.77 15.24 -9.17
N VAL A 45 1.25 14.48 -10.14
CA VAL A 45 2.29 13.46 -9.94
C VAL A 45 3.60 14.05 -9.38
N THR A 46 3.91 15.31 -9.64
CA THR A 46 5.09 16.01 -9.08
C THR A 46 4.91 16.21 -7.59
N TYR A 47 3.70 16.67 -7.19
CA TYR A 47 3.33 16.87 -5.80
C TYR A 47 3.42 15.57 -4.98
N GLU A 48 2.88 14.46 -5.51
CA GLU A 48 2.95 13.16 -4.84
C GLU A 48 4.38 12.63 -4.77
N ASN A 49 5.06 12.58 -5.90
CA ASN A 49 6.40 12.00 -6.00
C ASN A 49 7.45 12.80 -5.21
N GLY A 50 7.32 14.13 -5.13
CA GLY A 50 8.19 14.97 -4.32
C GLY A 50 8.12 14.60 -2.84
N GLN A 51 6.93 14.41 -2.31
CA GLN A 51 6.72 13.99 -0.92
C GLN A 51 7.23 12.56 -0.66
N ALA A 52 6.97 11.61 -1.58
CA ALA A 52 7.44 10.23 -1.43
C ALA A 52 8.97 10.16 -1.39
N ARG A 53 9.67 10.95 -2.23
CA ARG A 53 11.13 10.99 -2.24
C ARG A 53 11.72 11.65 -1.00
N GLU A 54 11.10 12.71 -0.50
CA GLU A 54 11.52 13.35 0.76
C GLU A 54 11.42 12.38 1.94
N ARG A 55 10.33 11.62 2.04
CA ARG A 55 10.18 10.57 3.06
C ARG A 55 11.31 9.54 2.96
N THR A 56 11.64 9.10 1.76
CA THR A 56 12.72 8.13 1.53
C THR A 56 14.07 8.69 1.91
N GLN A 57 14.39 9.93 1.54
CA GLN A 57 15.64 10.58 1.92
C GLN A 57 15.80 10.61 3.44
N ILE A 58 14.79 11.07 4.16
CA ILE A 58 14.81 11.12 5.63
C ILE A 58 15.01 9.73 6.24
N LEU A 59 14.30 8.70 5.73
CA LEU A 59 14.45 7.34 6.24
C LEU A 59 15.86 6.80 6.07
N MET A 60 16.48 7.01 4.90
CA MET A 60 17.83 6.56 4.60
C MET A 60 18.87 7.29 5.46
N ASP A 61 18.77 8.61 5.59
CA ASP A 61 19.68 9.41 6.40
C ASP A 61 19.52 9.13 7.89
N TYR A 62 18.28 8.92 8.34
CA TYR A 62 18.02 8.54 9.74
C TYR A 62 18.57 7.13 10.05
N ALA A 63 18.43 6.17 9.14
CA ALA A 63 19.05 4.85 9.29
C ALA A 63 20.57 4.96 9.43
N ASN A 64 21.24 5.79 8.62
CA ASN A 64 22.67 6.05 8.77
C ASN A 64 22.99 6.67 10.13
N LYS A 65 22.21 7.66 10.59
CA LYS A 65 22.40 8.33 11.88
C LYS A 65 22.35 7.36 13.07
N VAL A 66 21.46 6.36 13.02
CA VAL A 66 21.27 5.40 14.12
C VAL A 66 22.02 4.09 13.91
N ASN A 67 22.82 3.98 12.84
CA ASN A 67 23.50 2.76 12.42
C ASN A 67 22.54 1.57 12.23
N GLY A 68 21.40 1.85 11.63
CA GLY A 68 20.32 0.91 11.35
C GLY A 68 20.12 0.64 9.86
N MET A 69 18.99 0.02 9.51
CA MET A 69 18.57 -0.19 8.15
C MET A 69 17.10 0.17 7.96
N VAL A 70 16.73 0.56 6.74
CA VAL A 70 15.34 0.80 6.36
C VAL A 70 14.68 -0.51 5.98
N ILE A 71 13.63 -0.88 6.69
CA ILE A 71 12.74 -1.99 6.34
C ILE A 71 11.62 -1.45 5.47
N GLY A 72 11.54 -1.97 4.24
CA GLY A 72 10.51 -1.58 3.28
C GLY A 72 9.18 -2.26 3.54
N THR A 73 8.11 -1.53 3.26
CA THR A 73 6.73 -1.99 3.42
C THR A 73 6.06 -2.40 2.10
N GLY A 74 6.69 -2.13 0.96
CA GLY A 74 6.19 -2.52 -0.36
C GLY A 74 5.99 -4.03 -0.47
N ASP A 75 4.90 -4.44 -1.09
CA ASP A 75 4.50 -5.83 -1.28
C ASP A 75 4.70 -6.33 -2.72
N LEU A 76 4.47 -7.63 -2.95
CA LEU A 76 4.60 -8.25 -4.26
C LEU A 76 3.67 -7.60 -5.30
N SER A 77 2.44 -7.27 -4.91
CA SER A 77 1.43 -6.72 -5.83
C SER A 77 1.82 -5.34 -6.33
N GLU A 78 2.28 -4.46 -5.43
CA GLU A 78 2.78 -3.12 -5.77
C GLU A 78 4.01 -3.20 -6.68
N LEU A 79 4.95 -4.08 -6.36
CA LEU A 79 6.17 -4.28 -7.17
C LEU A 79 5.85 -4.83 -8.56
N ALA A 80 4.92 -5.78 -8.66
CA ALA A 80 4.55 -6.39 -9.94
C ALA A 80 3.78 -5.41 -10.85
N LEU A 81 2.91 -4.58 -10.26
CA LEU A 81 2.15 -3.57 -11.00
C LEU A 81 2.95 -2.29 -11.28
N GLY A 82 4.12 -2.13 -10.66
CA GLY A 82 4.89 -0.89 -10.72
C GLY A 82 4.18 0.29 -10.03
N TRP A 83 3.29 0.01 -9.09
CA TRP A 83 2.52 1.02 -8.36
C TRP A 83 3.32 1.55 -7.17
N ALA A 84 4.34 2.34 -7.48
CA ALA A 84 5.20 3.00 -6.51
C ALA A 84 5.92 4.18 -7.15
N THR A 85 6.27 5.19 -6.34
CA THR A 85 7.10 6.30 -6.81
C THR A 85 8.54 5.83 -7.03
N TYR A 86 9.07 6.02 -8.24
CA TYR A 86 10.48 5.72 -8.53
C TYR A 86 11.41 6.54 -7.62
N ASN A 87 12.37 5.86 -7.00
CA ASN A 87 13.25 6.41 -5.95
C ASN A 87 12.47 7.01 -4.75
N GLY A 88 11.31 6.48 -4.45
CA GLY A 88 10.47 6.87 -3.33
C GLY A 88 10.11 5.68 -2.44
N ASP A 89 8.84 5.47 -2.26
CA ASP A 89 8.22 4.53 -1.32
C ASP A 89 8.63 3.05 -1.50
N HIS A 90 9.08 2.62 -2.69
CA HIS A 90 9.61 1.27 -2.89
C HIS A 90 11.08 1.10 -2.46
N MET A 91 11.77 2.21 -2.15
CA MET A 91 13.18 2.17 -1.76
C MET A 91 13.35 1.74 -0.32
N SER A 92 14.11 0.67 -0.13
CA SER A 92 14.47 0.16 1.20
C SER A 92 15.77 -0.64 1.13
N MET A 93 16.37 -0.88 2.29
CA MET A 93 17.54 -1.76 2.40
C MET A 93 17.12 -3.23 2.50
N TYR A 94 15.91 -3.51 3.00
CA TYR A 94 15.33 -4.84 3.08
C TYR A 94 13.82 -4.80 2.89
N GLY A 95 13.32 -5.49 1.87
CA GLY A 95 11.90 -5.59 1.53
C GLY A 95 11.26 -6.83 2.15
N VAL A 96 10.76 -6.74 3.37
CA VAL A 96 10.21 -7.89 4.12
C VAL A 96 9.00 -8.52 3.43
N ASN A 97 8.17 -7.72 2.74
CA ASN A 97 6.95 -8.16 2.06
C ASN A 97 7.12 -8.36 0.54
N ALA A 98 8.34 -8.27 0.00
CA ALA A 98 8.58 -8.27 -1.45
C ALA A 98 8.04 -9.52 -2.19
N SER A 99 7.84 -10.63 -1.50
CA SER A 99 7.29 -11.88 -2.06
C SER A 99 5.86 -12.19 -1.57
N ILE A 100 5.23 -11.30 -0.82
CA ILE A 100 3.92 -11.52 -0.21
C ILE A 100 2.90 -10.61 -0.91
N PRO A 101 1.85 -11.17 -1.55
CA PRO A 101 0.82 -10.38 -2.20
C PRO A 101 -0.05 -9.63 -1.17
N LYS A 102 -0.59 -8.49 -1.59
CA LYS A 102 -1.37 -7.59 -0.73
C LYS A 102 -2.56 -8.26 -0.04
N THR A 103 -3.26 -9.12 -0.75
CA THR A 103 -4.41 -9.87 -0.19
C THR A 103 -3.97 -10.84 0.91
N LEU A 104 -2.80 -11.48 0.76
CA LEU A 104 -2.25 -12.34 1.80
C LEU A 104 -1.79 -11.54 3.03
N ILE A 105 -1.22 -10.34 2.84
CA ILE A 105 -0.87 -9.45 3.98
C ILE A 105 -2.12 -9.14 4.80
N ARG A 106 -3.23 -8.76 4.16
CA ARG A 106 -4.50 -8.52 4.85
C ARG A 106 -4.97 -9.73 5.66
N HIS A 107 -4.87 -10.91 5.08
CA HIS A 107 -5.21 -12.16 5.76
C HIS A 107 -4.31 -12.43 6.98
N LEU A 108 -2.99 -12.26 6.83
CA LEU A 108 -2.03 -12.43 7.91
C LEU A 108 -2.27 -11.45 9.05
N VAL A 109 -2.51 -10.17 8.74
CA VAL A 109 -2.82 -9.15 9.75
C VAL A 109 -4.13 -9.47 10.48
N SER A 110 -5.16 -9.93 9.75
CA SER A 110 -6.43 -10.38 10.34
C SER A 110 -6.24 -11.57 11.27
N TYR A 111 -5.40 -12.53 10.89
CA TYR A 111 -5.06 -13.68 11.73
C TYR A 111 -4.36 -13.25 13.02
N VAL A 112 -3.33 -12.41 12.92
CA VAL A 112 -2.60 -11.87 14.07
C VAL A 112 -3.52 -11.08 15.00
N ALA A 113 -4.37 -10.23 14.44
CA ALA A 113 -5.37 -9.46 15.20
C ALA A 113 -6.34 -10.37 15.99
N SER A 114 -6.65 -11.54 15.45
CA SER A 114 -7.61 -12.45 16.07
C SER A 114 -7.01 -13.43 17.09
N ASN A 115 -5.69 -13.68 17.02
CA ASN A 115 -5.07 -14.77 17.76
C ASN A 115 -3.87 -14.39 18.64
N ASP A 116 -3.11 -13.35 18.27
CA ASP A 116 -1.75 -13.18 18.80
C ASP A 116 -1.52 -11.86 19.55
N VAL A 117 -2.53 -10.99 19.64
CA VAL A 117 -2.40 -9.66 20.26
C VAL A 117 -3.48 -9.38 21.30
N ASP A 118 -3.24 -8.35 22.13
CA ASP A 118 -4.25 -7.84 23.08
C ASP A 118 -5.39 -7.08 22.34
N GLU A 119 -6.49 -6.79 23.08
CA GLU A 119 -7.71 -6.19 22.53
C GLU A 119 -7.47 -4.78 21.95
N ASN A 120 -6.54 -4.01 22.52
CA ASN A 120 -6.23 -2.67 21.99
C ASN A 120 -5.51 -2.75 20.64
N SER A 121 -4.47 -3.58 20.56
CA SER A 121 -3.75 -3.86 19.31
C SER A 121 -4.68 -4.48 18.27
N ARG A 122 -5.57 -5.39 18.67
CA ARG A 122 -6.58 -6.00 17.81
C ARG A 122 -7.48 -4.94 17.16
N THR A 123 -8.04 -4.05 17.97
CA THR A 123 -8.93 -2.99 17.46
C THR A 123 -8.23 -2.11 16.44
N THR A 124 -6.99 -1.72 16.73
CA THR A 124 -6.17 -0.91 15.80
C THR A 124 -5.86 -1.66 14.50
N LEU A 125 -5.47 -2.93 14.57
CA LEU A 125 -5.16 -3.74 13.38
C LEU A 125 -6.39 -3.96 12.50
N LEU A 126 -7.56 -4.21 13.09
CA LEU A 126 -8.80 -4.37 12.33
C LEU A 126 -9.23 -3.06 11.68
N ASP A 127 -9.06 -1.91 12.34
CA ASP A 127 -9.33 -0.60 11.74
C ASP A 127 -8.38 -0.27 10.58
N ILE A 128 -7.11 -0.68 10.67
CA ILE A 128 -6.15 -0.58 9.56
C ILE A 128 -6.62 -1.41 8.35
N ILE A 129 -7.05 -2.67 8.59
CA ILE A 129 -7.56 -3.55 7.51
C ILE A 129 -8.82 -2.96 6.86
N ASP A 130 -9.70 -2.35 7.64
CA ASP A 130 -10.95 -1.73 7.16
C ASP A 130 -10.72 -0.40 6.43
N THR A 131 -9.53 0.19 6.57
CA THR A 131 -9.18 1.43 5.86
C THR A 131 -8.99 1.15 4.37
N PRO A 132 -9.72 1.85 3.47
CA PRO A 132 -9.57 1.69 2.03
C PRO A 132 -8.14 2.03 1.59
N ILE A 133 -7.59 1.22 0.67
CA ILE A 133 -6.28 1.51 0.05
C ILE A 133 -6.43 2.75 -0.83
N SER A 134 -5.66 3.79 -0.53
CA SER A 134 -5.74 5.08 -1.21
C SER A 134 -4.36 5.71 -1.36
N PRO A 135 -4.16 6.61 -2.34
CA PRO A 135 -2.97 7.44 -2.41
C PRO A 135 -2.87 8.32 -1.16
N GLU A 136 -1.91 8.03 -0.28
CA GLU A 136 -1.76 8.71 1.02
C GLU A 136 -1.24 10.15 0.91
N LEU A 137 -0.70 10.52 -0.23
CA LEU A 137 -0.01 11.80 -0.45
C LEU A 137 -0.92 12.87 -1.07
N ILE A 138 -2.11 12.50 -1.53
CA ILE A 138 -3.14 13.45 -1.96
C ILE A 138 -3.96 13.87 -0.74
N PRO A 139 -4.16 15.18 -0.52
CA PRO A 139 -5.04 15.64 0.56
C PRO A 139 -6.46 15.06 0.43
N ALA A 140 -7.05 14.71 1.57
CA ALA A 140 -8.46 14.37 1.64
C ALA A 140 -9.36 15.51 1.10
N ASP A 141 -10.61 15.21 0.81
CA ASP A 141 -11.58 16.25 0.48
C ASP A 141 -11.91 17.14 1.69
N GLU A 142 -12.74 18.17 1.49
CA GLU A 142 -13.14 19.12 2.55
C GLU A 142 -13.87 18.45 3.74
N ASN A 143 -14.36 17.21 3.53
CA ASN A 143 -15.04 16.40 4.55
C ASN A 143 -14.13 15.33 5.17
N GLY A 144 -12.83 15.29 4.81
CA GLY A 144 -11.89 14.29 5.28
C GLY A 144 -11.96 12.93 4.58
N ASN A 145 -12.74 12.82 3.47
CA ASN A 145 -12.88 11.57 2.74
C ASN A 145 -11.76 11.35 1.73
N ILE A 146 -11.47 10.09 1.47
CA ILE A 146 -10.53 9.65 0.44
C ILE A 146 -11.13 9.96 -0.94
N LYS A 147 -10.45 10.84 -1.71
CA LYS A 147 -10.91 11.23 -3.05
C LYS A 147 -10.82 10.13 -4.09
N GLN A 148 -9.89 9.21 -3.93
CA GLN A 148 -9.57 8.19 -4.92
C GLN A 148 -9.11 6.91 -4.24
N LYS A 149 -9.69 5.78 -4.64
CA LYS A 149 -9.20 4.46 -4.22
C LYS A 149 -8.15 3.98 -5.22
N THR A 150 -7.08 3.38 -4.72
CA THR A 150 -6.03 2.82 -5.58
C THR A 150 -6.59 1.78 -6.55
N GLU A 151 -7.51 0.92 -6.10
CA GLU A 151 -8.12 -0.12 -6.94
C GLU A 151 -8.99 0.43 -8.09
N ASP A 152 -9.44 1.68 -8.02
CA ASP A 152 -10.16 2.34 -9.13
C ASP A 152 -9.20 2.63 -10.30
N LEU A 153 -7.89 2.72 -10.04
CA LEU A 153 -6.86 2.99 -11.04
C LEU A 153 -6.14 1.74 -11.52
N VAL A 154 -5.75 0.88 -10.59
CA VAL A 154 -4.91 -0.30 -10.88
C VAL A 154 -5.71 -1.58 -11.00
N GLY A 155 -7.00 -1.55 -10.63
CA GLY A 155 -7.85 -2.74 -10.57
C GLY A 155 -7.83 -3.47 -9.23
N PRO A 156 -8.75 -4.43 -9.06
CA PRO A 156 -8.88 -5.18 -7.83
C PRO A 156 -7.63 -6.03 -7.52
N TYR A 157 -6.99 -5.80 -6.39
CA TYR A 157 -5.82 -6.57 -5.97
C TYR A 157 -6.09 -8.07 -5.89
N ILE A 158 -7.31 -8.48 -5.57
CA ILE A 158 -7.66 -9.91 -5.52
C ILE A 158 -7.53 -10.61 -6.88
N LEU A 159 -7.82 -9.91 -7.98
CA LEU A 159 -7.59 -10.42 -9.33
C LEU A 159 -6.10 -10.47 -9.67
N HIS A 160 -5.37 -9.38 -9.39
CA HIS A 160 -3.93 -9.32 -9.66
C HIS A 160 -3.16 -10.39 -8.88
N ASP A 161 -3.46 -10.55 -7.60
CA ASP A 161 -2.80 -11.54 -6.76
C ASP A 161 -3.11 -12.96 -7.20
N PHE A 162 -4.34 -13.22 -7.66
CA PHE A 162 -4.71 -14.50 -8.27
C PHE A 162 -3.88 -14.77 -9.53
N PHE A 163 -3.75 -13.79 -10.42
CA PHE A 163 -2.94 -13.93 -11.63
C PHE A 163 -1.46 -14.13 -11.31
N LEU A 164 -0.90 -13.28 -10.45
CA LEU A 164 0.50 -13.34 -10.03
C LEU A 164 0.84 -14.68 -9.39
N TYR A 165 0.02 -15.16 -8.45
CA TYR A 165 0.23 -16.45 -7.81
C TYR A 165 0.26 -17.60 -8.80
N ASN A 166 -0.74 -17.68 -9.66
CA ASN A 166 -0.87 -18.79 -10.60
C ASN A 166 0.16 -18.73 -11.73
N TYR A 167 0.54 -17.51 -12.16
CA TYR A 167 1.58 -17.34 -13.15
C TYR A 167 2.98 -17.65 -12.60
N LEU A 168 3.34 -17.00 -11.48
CA LEU A 168 4.69 -17.13 -10.91
C LEU A 168 4.95 -18.52 -10.31
N ARG A 169 3.93 -19.08 -9.63
CA ARG A 169 4.09 -20.38 -8.95
C ARG A 169 4.00 -21.56 -9.88
N PHE A 170 3.12 -21.50 -10.87
CA PHE A 170 2.80 -22.65 -11.72
C PHE A 170 3.11 -22.43 -13.21
N GLY A 171 3.44 -21.21 -13.63
CA GLY A 171 3.70 -20.88 -15.02
C GLY A 171 2.49 -21.06 -15.94
N PHE A 172 1.28 -20.84 -15.44
CA PHE A 172 0.08 -21.04 -16.25
C PHE A 172 -0.05 -19.98 -17.34
N ALA A 173 -0.38 -20.44 -18.54
CA ALA A 173 -0.62 -19.56 -19.67
C ALA A 173 -1.87 -18.66 -19.43
N PRO A 174 -1.95 -17.47 -20.04
CA PRO A 174 -3.08 -16.55 -19.88
C PRO A 174 -4.45 -17.17 -20.14
N SER A 175 -4.57 -18.02 -21.14
CA SER A 175 -5.84 -18.74 -21.45
C SER A 175 -6.30 -19.64 -20.30
N ARG A 176 -5.37 -20.29 -19.61
CA ARG A 176 -5.67 -21.10 -18.42
C ARG A 176 -6.01 -20.23 -17.22
N LEU A 177 -5.28 -19.10 -17.03
CA LEU A 177 -5.57 -18.15 -15.97
C LEU A 177 -6.98 -17.58 -16.09
N LEU A 178 -7.41 -17.24 -17.30
CA LEU A 178 -8.75 -16.76 -17.58
C LEU A 178 -9.81 -17.77 -17.14
N LEU A 179 -9.71 -19.02 -17.60
CA LEU A 179 -10.68 -20.08 -17.25
C LEU A 179 -10.75 -20.33 -15.74
N MET A 180 -9.60 -20.29 -15.08
CA MET A 180 -9.52 -20.45 -13.63
C MET A 180 -10.13 -19.26 -12.89
N ALA A 181 -9.89 -18.03 -13.35
CA ALA A 181 -10.43 -16.81 -12.77
C ALA A 181 -11.96 -16.75 -12.93
N GLU A 182 -12.50 -17.08 -14.12
CA GLU A 182 -13.95 -17.17 -14.34
C GLU A 182 -14.62 -18.14 -13.35
N LYS A 183 -13.94 -19.23 -12.97
CA LYS A 183 -14.47 -20.17 -11.99
C LYS A 183 -14.27 -19.72 -10.55
N ALA A 184 -13.14 -19.10 -10.24
CA ALA A 184 -12.82 -18.64 -8.88
C ALA A 184 -13.70 -17.47 -8.45
N PHE A 185 -14.11 -16.61 -9.40
CA PHE A 185 -14.85 -15.38 -9.18
C PHE A 185 -16.28 -15.41 -9.73
N ASP A 186 -16.89 -16.60 -9.84
CA ASP A 186 -18.26 -16.79 -10.33
C ASP A 186 -19.37 -16.46 -9.30
N GLY A 187 -18.97 -15.96 -8.13
CA GLY A 187 -19.89 -15.65 -7.03
C GLY A 187 -20.23 -16.84 -6.11
N SER A 188 -19.68 -18.04 -6.39
CA SER A 188 -19.87 -19.19 -5.52
C SER A 188 -19.10 -19.10 -4.20
N ASN A 189 -18.04 -18.30 -4.16
CA ASN A 189 -17.28 -17.96 -2.95
C ASN A 189 -17.51 -16.48 -2.59
N PRO A 190 -18.27 -16.18 -1.52
CA PRO A 190 -18.58 -14.81 -1.12
C PRO A 190 -17.32 -14.00 -0.73
N ASP A 191 -16.27 -14.65 -0.26
CA ASP A 191 -15.03 -14.00 0.16
C ASP A 191 -14.12 -13.60 -1.01
N ALA A 192 -14.32 -14.21 -2.18
CA ALA A 192 -13.52 -13.95 -3.38
C ALA A 192 -14.03 -12.74 -4.20
N GLY A 193 -15.27 -12.31 -3.98
CA GLY A 193 -15.94 -11.35 -4.86
C GLY A 193 -16.46 -12.00 -6.14
N THR A 194 -17.10 -11.20 -6.99
CA THR A 194 -17.67 -11.65 -8.26
C THR A 194 -17.24 -10.73 -9.38
N PHE A 195 -16.66 -11.29 -10.44
CA PHE A 195 -16.21 -10.54 -11.60
C PHE A 195 -16.67 -11.25 -12.89
N ASP A 196 -17.20 -10.46 -13.82
CA ASP A 196 -17.53 -10.98 -15.13
C ASP A 196 -16.28 -11.18 -16.00
N ARG A 197 -16.45 -11.90 -17.11
CA ARG A 197 -15.38 -12.22 -18.04
C ARG A 197 -14.67 -10.96 -18.58
N ASP A 198 -15.41 -9.92 -18.88
CA ASP A 198 -14.88 -8.71 -19.51
C ASP A 198 -14.02 -7.94 -18.49
N THR A 199 -14.45 -7.86 -17.25
CA THR A 199 -13.66 -7.31 -16.14
C THR A 199 -12.38 -8.12 -15.90
N ILE A 200 -12.46 -9.46 -15.87
CA ILE A 200 -11.30 -10.34 -15.71
C ILE A 200 -10.29 -10.13 -16.85
N LEU A 201 -10.76 -10.08 -18.10
CA LEU A 201 -9.93 -9.83 -19.28
C LEU A 201 -9.29 -8.44 -19.23
N HIS A 202 -10.04 -7.42 -18.85
CA HIS A 202 -9.53 -6.05 -18.76
C HIS A 202 -8.31 -5.95 -17.84
N TRP A 203 -8.39 -6.56 -16.67
CA TRP A 203 -7.30 -6.48 -15.67
C TRP A 203 -6.21 -7.55 -15.84
N MET A 204 -6.39 -8.50 -16.75
CA MET A 204 -5.35 -9.50 -17.07
C MET A 204 -4.36 -9.00 -18.14
N HIS A 205 -4.68 -7.95 -18.88
CA HIS A 205 -3.84 -7.31 -19.89
C HIS A 205 -2.89 -6.28 -19.32
#